data_3c6ab0d739644cb95886dfcf160c8758
#
_entry.id   3c6ab0d739644cb95886dfcf160c8758
#
_cell.length_a   1.000
_cell.length_b   1.000
_cell.length_c   1.000
_cell.angle_alpha   90.00
_cell.angle_beta   90.00
_cell.angle_gamma   90.00
#
_symmetry.space_group_name_H-M   'P 1'
#
loop_
_entity.id
_entity.type
_entity.pdbx_description
1 polymer ?
#
loop_
_entity_poly.entity_id
_entity_poly.type
_entity_poly.pdbx_seq_one_letter_code
_entity_poly.pdbx_strand_id
1 'polypeptide(L)'
;RQVVDGTGAPARRADVAIDGDRVAVVGDVDAAGAARVIDAEGRIVTPGFVDIHSHLDAQIGWDPLMSSSCFHGVTSVVLGNCGMTFAPVRPGQAHLLASAMETVEDIPASCIIEGLPWDWEGFGGYLDAIERMPLGLNAGGYVGDVAVRLYVAGDAACEPDFRADDEQLAAMAGLVEDAMAAGALGYSISRSLFHRVPDGRNVPGTWAPPEEFFAIAEPLGRLRRGVIESAPRYNHEETNASRVDEELGWMAELSRRTGRPFCFNLQQIGSLGTHYRDVVRLSEEANRDGALLRPQITPRSVGVLFSLAANTLLDDLPSYQPLKELDLAGRLAGLRDPQLRRRLIDE
;
A
#
# COMPACT_ATOMS: atom_id res chain seq x y z
N ARG A 1 17.45 26.80 16.63
CA ARG A 1 16.88 25.65 15.97
C ARG A 1 15.81 25.01 16.85
N GLN A 2 14.83 24.41 16.26
CA GLN A 2 13.74 23.73 16.98
C GLN A 2 13.85 22.22 16.71
N VAL A 3 13.84 21.40 17.74
CA VAL A 3 13.82 19.95 17.62
C VAL A 3 12.39 19.45 17.88
N VAL A 4 11.88 18.65 16.95
CA VAL A 4 10.64 17.90 17.05
C VAL A 4 11.02 16.42 16.98
N ASP A 5 10.96 15.72 18.10
CA ASP A 5 11.58 14.39 18.26
C ASP A 5 10.67 13.21 17.86
N GLY A 6 9.46 13.49 17.36
CA GLY A 6 8.50 12.47 16.92
C GLY A 6 7.72 11.79 18.06
N THR A 7 7.93 12.15 19.31
CA THR A 7 7.20 11.57 20.46
C THR A 7 5.83 12.18 20.70
N GLY A 8 5.47 13.25 19.97
CA GLY A 8 4.28 14.07 20.22
C GLY A 8 4.52 15.16 21.28
N ALA A 9 5.70 15.24 21.87
CA ALA A 9 6.06 16.34 22.76
C ALA A 9 6.18 17.68 22.00
N PRO A 10 5.94 18.83 22.66
CA PRO A 10 6.14 20.14 22.06
C PRO A 10 7.57 20.33 21.54
N ALA A 11 7.69 21.06 20.41
CA ALA A 11 8.99 21.44 19.89
C ALA A 11 9.82 22.19 20.94
N ARG A 12 11.11 21.86 21.03
CA ARG A 12 12.03 22.50 21.97
C ARG A 12 13.28 23.02 21.29
N ARG A 13 13.87 24.06 21.81
CA ARG A 13 15.17 24.56 21.34
C ARG A 13 16.29 23.65 21.89
N ALA A 14 17.01 23.01 20.97
CA ALA A 14 18.12 22.12 21.34
C ALA A 14 19.07 21.91 20.16
N ASP A 15 20.23 21.36 20.42
CA ASP A 15 21.15 20.77 19.48
C ASP A 15 20.96 19.25 19.45
N VAL A 16 21.47 18.60 18.40
CA VAL A 16 21.48 17.15 18.26
C VAL A 16 22.92 16.74 17.96
N ALA A 17 23.50 15.93 18.83
CA ALA A 17 24.80 15.30 18.58
C ALA A 17 24.60 13.86 18.17
N ILE A 18 25.34 13.45 17.13
CA ILE A 18 25.34 12.09 16.59
C ILE A 18 26.75 11.52 16.73
N ASP A 19 26.84 10.30 17.25
CA ASP A 19 28.08 9.53 17.33
C ASP A 19 27.88 8.20 16.61
N GLY A 20 28.62 8.00 15.52
CA GLY A 20 28.39 6.88 14.60
C GLY A 20 26.99 6.89 14.02
N ASP A 21 26.21 5.87 14.32
CA ASP A 21 24.82 5.66 13.87
C ASP A 21 23.77 6.05 14.91
N ARG A 22 24.19 6.70 16.03
CA ARG A 22 23.33 6.95 17.17
C ARG A 22 23.20 8.43 17.51
N VAL A 23 21.99 8.84 17.90
CA VAL A 23 21.76 10.12 18.55
C VAL A 23 22.30 10.02 19.98
N ALA A 24 23.42 10.69 20.23
CA ALA A 24 24.08 10.67 21.53
C ALA A 24 23.49 11.66 22.53
N VAL A 25 23.15 12.88 22.05
CA VAL A 25 22.62 13.96 22.93
C VAL A 25 21.57 14.76 22.15
N VAL A 26 20.48 15.12 22.82
CA VAL A 26 19.55 16.16 22.40
C VAL A 26 19.45 17.20 23.52
N GLY A 27 20.13 18.32 23.36
CA GLY A 27 20.26 19.34 24.40
C GLY A 27 21.27 20.42 24.00
N ASP A 28 21.91 21.03 24.98
CA ASP A 28 23.02 21.92 24.71
C ASP A 28 24.27 21.09 24.42
N VAL A 29 24.86 21.26 23.23
CA VAL A 29 26.03 20.51 22.78
C VAL A 29 27.18 21.48 22.47
N ASP A 30 28.36 21.21 23.04
CA ASP A 30 29.59 21.86 22.60
C ASP A 30 30.04 21.23 21.26
N ALA A 31 30.14 22.06 20.24
CA ALA A 31 30.57 21.63 18.93
C ALA A 31 32.10 21.47 18.81
N ALA A 32 32.86 21.80 19.85
CA ALA A 32 34.31 21.62 19.88
C ALA A 32 34.65 20.12 19.74
N GLY A 33 35.41 19.79 18.69
CA GLY A 33 35.77 18.40 18.38
C GLY A 33 34.78 17.64 17.50
N ALA A 34 33.67 18.24 17.07
CA ALA A 34 32.77 17.62 16.08
C ALA A 34 33.47 17.53 14.70
N ALA A 35 33.42 16.35 14.11
CA ALA A 35 33.95 16.14 12.76
C ALA A 35 33.20 16.95 11.70
N ARG A 36 31.89 17.18 11.93
CA ARG A 36 31.03 17.99 11.07
C ARG A 36 29.98 18.71 11.88
N VAL A 37 29.75 19.99 11.60
CA VAL A 37 28.65 20.77 12.15
C VAL A 37 27.71 21.20 11.05
N ILE A 38 26.42 20.97 11.24
CA ILE A 38 25.37 21.44 10.36
C ILE A 38 24.62 22.55 11.09
N ASP A 39 24.69 23.77 10.54
CA ASP A 39 23.90 24.86 11.07
C ASP A 39 22.43 24.72 10.64
N ALA A 40 21.54 24.56 11.63
CA ALA A 40 20.11 24.45 11.46
C ALA A 40 19.36 25.68 11.98
N GLU A 41 19.99 26.86 12.02
CA GLU A 41 19.30 28.09 12.42
C GLU A 41 18.15 28.40 11.46
N GLY A 42 16.98 28.76 12.01
CA GLY A 42 15.76 28.99 11.25
C GLY A 42 15.08 27.73 10.69
N ARG A 43 15.58 26.53 11.02
CA ARG A 43 15.05 25.23 10.58
C ARG A 43 14.53 24.40 11.74
N ILE A 44 13.70 23.42 11.40
CA ILE A 44 13.25 22.36 12.31
C ILE A 44 14.13 21.13 12.08
N VAL A 45 14.56 20.50 13.16
CA VAL A 45 15.29 19.22 13.15
C VAL A 45 14.31 18.14 13.61
N THR A 46 14.12 17.13 12.80
CA THR A 46 13.22 15.99 13.06
C THR A 46 13.95 14.68 12.82
N PRO A 47 13.47 13.55 13.37
CA PRO A 47 13.78 12.23 12.80
C PRO A 47 13.43 12.18 11.33
N GLY A 48 14.03 11.26 10.58
CA GLY A 48 13.60 10.95 9.21
C GLY A 48 12.15 10.50 9.18
N PHE A 49 11.43 10.83 8.12
CA PHE A 49 10.05 10.40 7.96
C PHE A 49 9.96 8.92 7.63
N VAL A 50 8.92 8.26 8.14
CA VAL A 50 8.55 6.90 7.79
C VAL A 50 7.33 6.97 6.86
N ASP A 51 7.50 6.53 5.62
CA ASP A 51 6.38 6.35 4.70
C ASP A 51 5.76 4.96 4.98
N ILE A 52 4.61 4.99 5.62
CA ILE A 52 3.91 3.77 6.07
C ILE A 52 3.06 3.12 4.98
N HIS A 53 2.91 3.77 3.83
CA HIS A 53 2.12 3.27 2.71
C HIS A 53 2.77 3.66 1.39
N SER A 54 3.51 2.74 0.79
CA SER A 54 4.17 2.93 -0.49
C SER A 54 4.01 1.71 -1.40
N HIS A 55 4.17 1.91 -2.70
CA HIS A 55 4.22 0.87 -3.72
C HIS A 55 5.56 0.91 -4.49
N LEU A 56 6.64 1.10 -3.73
CA LEU A 56 8.00 1.13 -4.28
C LEU A 56 8.57 -0.28 -4.50
N ASP A 57 7.79 -1.31 -4.30
CA ASP A 57 8.15 -2.73 -4.35
C ASP A 57 8.90 -3.12 -5.63
N ALA A 58 8.47 -2.60 -6.78
CA ALA A 58 9.14 -2.80 -8.05
C ALA A 58 10.28 -1.80 -8.26
N GLN A 59 10.06 -0.53 -7.91
CA GLN A 59 10.98 0.58 -8.16
C GLN A 59 12.35 0.36 -7.52
N ILE A 60 12.41 -0.30 -6.35
CA ILE A 60 13.68 -0.61 -5.67
C ILE A 60 14.67 -1.37 -6.56
N GLY A 61 14.19 -2.09 -7.58
CA GLY A 61 15.02 -2.86 -8.51
C GLY A 61 15.82 -1.99 -9.51
N TRP A 62 15.32 -0.80 -9.86
CA TRP A 62 16.00 0.12 -10.80
C TRP A 62 16.29 1.49 -10.20
N ASP A 63 15.64 1.87 -9.13
CA ASP A 63 15.93 3.08 -8.34
C ASP A 63 16.09 2.73 -6.86
N PRO A 64 17.22 2.16 -6.47
CA PRO A 64 17.45 1.74 -5.10
C PRO A 64 17.51 2.91 -4.10
N LEU A 65 17.68 4.15 -4.58
CA LEU A 65 17.61 5.34 -3.74
C LEU A 65 16.16 5.72 -3.39
N MET A 66 15.17 5.16 -4.12
CA MET A 66 13.77 5.56 -3.99
C MET A 66 13.63 7.08 -4.05
N SER A 67 14.18 7.66 -5.15
CA SER A 67 14.62 9.06 -5.24
C SER A 67 13.52 10.08 -5.00
N SER A 68 12.26 9.80 -5.35
CA SER A 68 11.18 10.73 -5.02
C SER A 68 10.96 10.84 -3.51
N SER A 69 10.94 9.74 -2.78
CA SER A 69 10.71 9.71 -1.33
C SER A 69 11.91 10.23 -0.53
N CYS A 70 13.13 9.81 -0.87
CA CYS A 70 14.33 10.25 -0.13
C CYS A 70 14.57 11.76 -0.24
N PHE A 71 14.23 12.39 -1.35
CA PHE A 71 14.36 13.85 -1.53
C PHE A 71 13.42 14.65 -0.63
N HIS A 72 12.37 14.03 -0.13
CA HIS A 72 11.41 14.63 0.80
C HIS A 72 11.69 14.29 2.28
N GLY A 73 12.86 13.70 2.58
CA GLY A 73 13.29 13.38 3.95
C GLY A 73 12.70 12.08 4.50
N VAL A 74 12.15 11.23 3.65
CA VAL A 74 11.80 9.86 4.01
C VAL A 74 13.09 9.06 4.22
N THR A 75 13.16 8.29 5.28
CA THR A 75 14.30 7.44 5.63
C THR A 75 13.94 5.98 5.78
N SER A 76 12.64 5.69 5.86
CA SER A 76 12.11 4.32 5.95
C SER A 76 10.81 4.22 5.17
N VAL A 77 10.61 3.11 4.47
CA VAL A 77 9.40 2.82 3.69
C VAL A 77 8.82 1.47 4.07
N VAL A 78 7.48 1.38 3.98
CA VAL A 78 6.76 0.13 4.12
C VAL A 78 6.24 -0.29 2.75
N LEU A 79 6.70 -1.44 2.29
CA LEU A 79 6.33 -2.10 1.03
C LEU A 79 5.15 -3.06 1.23
N GLY A 80 4.60 -3.59 0.16
CA GLY A 80 3.58 -4.63 0.21
C GLY A 80 2.22 -4.15 0.70
N ASN A 81 1.88 -2.87 0.53
CA ASN A 81 0.57 -2.32 0.88
C ASN A 81 -0.53 -2.80 -0.08
N CYS A 82 -1.78 -2.61 0.33
CA CYS A 82 -2.97 -2.90 -0.49
C CYS A 82 -3.03 -4.36 -1.00
N GLY A 83 -2.46 -5.31 -0.27
CA GLY A 83 -2.39 -6.72 -0.67
C GLY A 83 -1.36 -7.02 -1.78
N MET A 84 -0.63 -6.01 -2.25
CA MET A 84 0.28 -6.11 -3.39
C MET A 84 1.73 -6.29 -2.92
N THR A 85 2.30 -7.45 -3.22
CA THR A 85 3.71 -7.76 -2.94
C THR A 85 4.24 -8.80 -3.92
N PHE A 86 5.56 -8.96 -4.01
CA PHE A 86 6.19 -9.93 -4.91
C PHE A 86 6.58 -11.26 -4.22
N ALA A 87 6.06 -11.50 -3.02
CA ALA A 87 6.22 -12.77 -2.30
C ALA A 87 5.00 -13.09 -1.41
N PRO A 88 4.62 -14.39 -1.32
CA PRO A 88 5.27 -15.54 -1.95
C PRO A 88 5.00 -15.62 -3.47
N VAL A 89 5.89 -16.28 -4.20
CA VAL A 89 5.76 -16.51 -5.65
C VAL A 89 6.29 -17.88 -6.03
N ARG A 90 5.53 -18.67 -6.77
CA ARG A 90 6.00 -19.97 -7.27
C ARG A 90 7.05 -19.76 -8.37
N PRO A 91 8.06 -20.66 -8.49
CA PRO A 91 9.03 -20.62 -9.58
C PRO A 91 8.33 -20.53 -10.95
N GLY A 92 8.74 -19.54 -11.76
CA GLY A 92 8.18 -19.31 -13.08
C GLY A 92 6.84 -18.53 -13.11
N GLN A 93 6.27 -18.16 -11.97
CA GLN A 93 4.98 -17.46 -11.88
C GLN A 93 5.10 -15.96 -11.53
N ALA A 94 6.29 -15.40 -11.57
CA ALA A 94 6.53 -13.97 -11.33
C ALA A 94 5.62 -13.04 -12.17
N HIS A 95 5.30 -13.49 -13.41
CA HIS A 95 4.45 -12.74 -14.33
C HIS A 95 3.04 -12.48 -13.78
N LEU A 96 2.49 -13.35 -12.92
CA LEU A 96 1.17 -13.15 -12.32
C LEU A 96 1.16 -11.94 -11.38
N LEU A 97 2.19 -11.85 -10.52
CA LEU A 97 2.31 -10.71 -9.59
C LEU A 97 2.69 -9.42 -10.31
N ALA A 98 3.58 -9.49 -11.30
CA ALA A 98 3.95 -8.34 -12.12
C ALA A 98 2.74 -7.78 -12.88
N SER A 99 1.89 -8.65 -13.45
CA SER A 99 0.67 -8.24 -14.16
C SER A 99 -0.38 -7.64 -13.23
N ALA A 100 -0.52 -8.15 -12.01
CA ALA A 100 -1.41 -7.56 -11.02
C ALA A 100 -0.94 -6.16 -10.61
N MET A 101 0.38 -5.94 -10.45
CA MET A 101 0.96 -4.64 -10.11
C MET A 101 0.87 -3.65 -11.29
N GLU A 102 0.95 -4.12 -12.54
CA GLU A 102 0.90 -3.26 -13.72
C GLU A 102 -0.35 -2.39 -13.77
N THR A 103 -1.51 -2.97 -13.47
CA THR A 103 -2.78 -2.25 -13.52
C THR A 103 -3.06 -1.42 -12.25
N VAL A 104 -2.34 -1.68 -11.16
CA VAL A 104 -2.46 -0.94 -9.90
C VAL A 104 -1.58 0.31 -9.90
N GLU A 105 -0.36 0.20 -10.45
CA GLU A 105 0.66 1.25 -10.37
C GLU A 105 1.06 1.85 -11.74
N ASP A 106 0.42 1.42 -12.83
CA ASP A 106 0.76 1.83 -14.21
C ASP A 106 2.25 1.57 -14.57
N ILE A 107 2.86 0.55 -13.97
CA ILE A 107 4.23 0.12 -14.26
C ILE A 107 4.15 -1.11 -15.16
N PRO A 108 4.68 -1.08 -16.40
CA PRO A 108 4.64 -2.23 -17.28
C PRO A 108 5.21 -3.50 -16.63
N ALA A 109 4.47 -4.62 -16.71
CA ALA A 109 4.89 -5.90 -16.12
C ALA A 109 6.28 -6.34 -16.62
N SER A 110 6.64 -6.03 -17.86
CA SER A 110 7.98 -6.29 -18.40
C SER A 110 9.07 -5.55 -17.64
N CYS A 111 8.83 -4.29 -17.24
CA CYS A 111 9.79 -3.51 -16.44
C CYS A 111 9.95 -4.12 -15.04
N ILE A 112 8.86 -4.61 -14.45
CA ILE A 112 8.89 -5.27 -13.14
C ILE A 112 9.67 -6.59 -13.22
N ILE A 113 9.41 -7.39 -14.26
CA ILE A 113 10.12 -8.66 -14.49
C ILE A 113 11.62 -8.46 -14.71
N GLU A 114 12.01 -7.46 -15.49
CA GLU A 114 13.43 -7.17 -15.78
C GLU A 114 14.12 -6.47 -14.60
N GLY A 115 13.37 -5.68 -13.82
CA GLY A 115 13.90 -4.86 -12.74
C GLY A 115 14.24 -5.63 -11.47
N LEU A 116 13.64 -6.82 -11.26
CA LEU A 116 13.80 -7.60 -10.05
C LEU A 116 14.49 -8.95 -10.33
N PRO A 117 15.30 -9.48 -9.40
CA PRO A 117 16.05 -10.73 -9.63
C PRO A 117 15.18 -11.99 -9.59
N TRP A 118 14.02 -11.98 -8.92
CA TRP A 118 13.09 -13.10 -8.76
C TRP A 118 13.76 -14.41 -8.30
N ASP A 119 14.78 -14.29 -7.43
CA ASP A 119 15.57 -15.41 -6.89
C ASP A 119 15.02 -15.91 -5.54
N TRP A 120 13.75 -15.68 -5.27
CA TRP A 120 13.04 -16.10 -4.07
C TRP A 120 11.75 -16.84 -4.41
N GLU A 121 11.22 -17.55 -3.42
CA GLU A 121 9.89 -18.15 -3.43
C GLU A 121 9.04 -17.62 -2.26
N GLY A 122 9.55 -17.78 -1.04
CA GLY A 122 8.89 -17.29 0.18
C GLY A 122 9.27 -15.86 0.53
N PHE A 123 8.53 -15.28 1.49
CA PHE A 123 8.72 -13.89 1.92
C PHE A 123 10.11 -13.66 2.55
N GLY A 124 10.68 -14.64 3.27
CA GLY A 124 12.03 -14.54 3.82
C GLY A 124 13.08 -14.34 2.73
N GLY A 125 13.03 -15.13 1.66
CA GLY A 125 13.94 -14.97 0.51
C GLY A 125 13.76 -13.60 -0.20
N TYR A 126 12.54 -13.07 -0.23
CA TYR A 126 12.27 -11.72 -0.73
C TYR A 126 12.94 -10.64 0.13
N LEU A 127 12.84 -10.75 1.46
CA LEU A 127 13.55 -9.83 2.37
C LEU A 127 15.06 -9.94 2.20
N ASP A 128 15.61 -11.14 2.06
CA ASP A 128 17.04 -11.36 1.79
C ASP A 128 17.46 -10.72 0.45
N ALA A 129 16.61 -10.79 -0.58
CA ALA A 129 16.87 -10.13 -1.85
C ALA A 129 16.90 -8.60 -1.71
N ILE A 130 15.95 -8.03 -0.96
CA ILE A 130 15.92 -6.59 -0.65
C ILE A 130 17.18 -6.18 0.13
N GLU A 131 17.61 -6.96 1.12
CA GLU A 131 18.81 -6.67 1.93
C GLU A 131 20.09 -6.64 1.09
N ARG A 132 20.16 -7.43 0.01
CA ARG A 132 21.29 -7.40 -0.94
C ARG A 132 21.33 -6.18 -1.85
N MET A 133 20.21 -5.44 -1.97
CA MET A 133 20.13 -4.25 -2.79
C MET A 133 20.78 -3.05 -2.07
N PRO A 134 21.48 -2.16 -2.78
CA PRO A 134 22.12 -0.98 -2.19
C PRO A 134 21.09 0.14 -1.92
N LEU A 135 20.11 -0.14 -1.09
CA LEU A 135 18.99 0.79 -0.84
C LEU A 135 19.44 2.06 -0.14
N GLY A 136 18.90 3.19 -0.55
CA GLY A 136 19.10 4.49 0.09
C GLY A 136 18.23 4.72 1.32
N LEU A 137 17.14 3.98 1.49
CA LEU A 137 16.20 4.02 2.60
C LEU A 137 16.10 2.66 3.27
N ASN A 138 15.72 2.65 4.55
CA ASN A 138 15.33 1.40 5.18
C ASN A 138 14.00 0.91 4.57
N ALA A 139 13.91 -0.37 4.29
CA ALA A 139 12.71 -0.98 3.75
C ALA A 139 12.25 -2.14 4.62
N GLY A 140 10.95 -2.24 4.83
CA GLY A 140 10.30 -3.41 5.40
C GLY A 140 8.94 -3.55 4.73
N GLY A 141 8.27 -4.70 4.86
CA GLY A 141 7.04 -4.90 4.10
C GLY A 141 6.02 -5.82 4.76
N TYR A 142 4.81 -5.71 4.26
CA TYR A 142 3.71 -6.64 4.54
C TYR A 142 3.77 -7.82 3.58
N VAL A 143 3.35 -9.01 4.04
CA VAL A 143 2.96 -10.08 3.12
C VAL A 143 1.56 -9.77 2.58
N GLY A 144 1.40 -9.78 1.25
CA GLY A 144 0.17 -9.37 0.58
C GLY A 144 -0.78 -10.52 0.28
N ASP A 145 -2.08 -10.33 0.53
CA ASP A 145 -3.13 -11.30 0.29
C ASP A 145 -3.21 -11.75 -1.18
N VAL A 146 -2.98 -10.84 -2.13
CA VAL A 146 -2.95 -11.15 -3.55
C VAL A 146 -1.88 -12.19 -3.88
N ALA A 147 -0.66 -12.01 -3.36
CA ALA A 147 0.43 -12.97 -3.57
C ALA A 147 0.16 -14.32 -2.89
N VAL A 148 -0.36 -14.29 -1.66
CA VAL A 148 -0.72 -15.50 -0.89
C VAL A 148 -1.79 -16.31 -1.63
N ARG A 149 -2.84 -15.67 -2.14
CA ARG A 149 -3.92 -16.33 -2.88
C ARG A 149 -3.47 -16.87 -4.23
N LEU A 150 -2.68 -16.08 -4.97
CA LEU A 150 -2.11 -16.54 -6.25
C LEU A 150 -1.16 -17.73 -6.04
N TYR A 151 -0.39 -17.73 -4.95
CA TYR A 151 0.50 -18.83 -4.63
C TYR A 151 -0.27 -20.14 -4.35
N VAL A 152 -1.38 -20.07 -3.62
CA VAL A 152 -2.15 -21.27 -3.20
C VAL A 152 -3.10 -21.74 -4.30
N ALA A 153 -3.89 -20.82 -4.88
CA ALA A 153 -4.98 -21.15 -5.79
C ALA A 153 -4.73 -20.76 -7.27
N GLY A 154 -3.60 -20.07 -7.54
CA GLY A 154 -3.28 -19.61 -8.90
C GLY A 154 -4.32 -18.63 -9.45
N ASP A 155 -4.49 -18.65 -10.76
CA ASP A 155 -5.40 -17.72 -11.47
C ASP A 155 -6.87 -17.87 -11.04
N ALA A 156 -7.28 -19.05 -10.56
CA ALA A 156 -8.63 -19.27 -10.05
C ALA A 156 -9.01 -18.30 -8.91
N ALA A 157 -8.01 -17.81 -8.16
CA ALA A 157 -8.23 -16.84 -7.08
C ALA A 157 -8.75 -15.48 -7.59
N CYS A 158 -8.65 -15.17 -8.89
CA CYS A 158 -9.20 -13.96 -9.51
C CYS A 158 -10.70 -14.06 -9.81
N GLU A 159 -11.29 -15.26 -9.76
CA GLU A 159 -12.71 -15.42 -10.03
C GLU A 159 -13.57 -14.79 -8.92
N PRO A 160 -14.63 -14.02 -9.25
CA PRO A 160 -15.43 -13.33 -8.24
C PRO A 160 -16.17 -14.27 -7.27
N ASP A 161 -16.45 -15.49 -7.69
CA ASP A 161 -17.12 -16.54 -6.92
C ASP A 161 -16.14 -17.54 -6.29
N PHE A 162 -14.83 -17.35 -6.46
CA PHE A 162 -13.84 -18.17 -5.79
C PHE A 162 -14.01 -18.11 -4.27
N ARG A 163 -13.97 -19.26 -3.65
CA ARG A 163 -13.96 -19.41 -2.17
C ARG A 163 -12.90 -20.42 -1.82
N ALA A 164 -12.00 -20.02 -0.92
CA ALA A 164 -10.97 -20.91 -0.43
C ALA A 164 -11.58 -21.98 0.48
N ASP A 165 -11.20 -23.24 0.28
CA ASP A 165 -11.55 -24.32 1.20
C ASP A 165 -10.64 -24.31 2.44
N ASP A 166 -10.93 -25.18 3.41
CA ASP A 166 -10.20 -25.24 4.68
C ASP A 166 -8.70 -25.56 4.49
N GLU A 167 -8.34 -26.40 3.52
CA GLU A 167 -6.94 -26.74 3.21
C GLU A 167 -6.21 -25.53 2.61
N GLN A 168 -6.85 -24.83 1.70
CA GLN A 168 -6.33 -23.61 1.10
C GLN A 168 -6.17 -22.48 2.15
N LEU A 169 -7.16 -22.30 3.03
CA LEU A 169 -7.08 -21.31 4.13
C LEU A 169 -5.95 -21.64 5.09
N ALA A 170 -5.78 -22.91 5.44
CA ALA A 170 -4.67 -23.35 6.29
C ALA A 170 -3.30 -23.11 5.62
N ALA A 171 -3.20 -23.38 4.30
CA ALA A 171 -1.99 -23.11 3.54
C ALA A 171 -1.68 -21.60 3.48
N MET A 172 -2.68 -20.75 3.22
CA MET A 172 -2.53 -19.29 3.21
C MET A 172 -2.10 -18.75 4.58
N ALA A 173 -2.72 -19.22 5.66
CA ALA A 173 -2.34 -18.85 7.02
C ALA A 173 -0.89 -19.27 7.36
N GLY A 174 -0.47 -20.45 6.90
CA GLY A 174 0.91 -20.92 7.05
C GLY A 174 1.92 -20.01 6.35
N LEU A 175 1.63 -19.55 5.13
CA LEU A 175 2.48 -18.60 4.41
C LEU A 175 2.58 -17.24 5.13
N VAL A 176 1.49 -16.78 5.74
CA VAL A 176 1.50 -15.54 6.54
C VAL A 176 2.33 -15.76 7.81
N GLU A 177 2.21 -16.92 8.48
CA GLU A 177 3.02 -17.24 9.66
C GLU A 177 4.51 -17.28 9.34
N ASP A 178 4.90 -17.95 8.25
CA ASP A 178 6.28 -18.02 7.77
C ASP A 178 6.83 -16.63 7.44
N ALA A 179 6.03 -15.78 6.79
CA ALA A 179 6.41 -14.41 6.50
C ALA A 179 6.63 -13.60 7.79
N MET A 180 5.74 -13.75 8.78
CA MET A 180 5.88 -13.09 10.08
C MET A 180 7.11 -13.58 10.83
N ALA A 181 7.45 -14.87 10.76
CA ALA A 181 8.67 -15.42 11.34
C ALA A 181 9.93 -14.88 10.65
N ALA A 182 9.89 -14.68 9.33
CA ALA A 182 10.97 -14.11 8.54
C ALA A 182 11.17 -12.59 8.76
N GLY A 183 10.20 -11.87 9.32
CA GLY A 183 10.35 -10.46 9.61
C GLY A 183 9.33 -9.54 8.94
N ALA A 184 8.27 -10.07 8.33
CA ALA A 184 7.17 -9.27 7.81
C ALA A 184 6.62 -8.32 8.88
N LEU A 185 6.28 -7.10 8.47
CA LEU A 185 5.67 -6.10 9.35
C LEU A 185 4.19 -6.37 9.64
N GLY A 186 3.57 -7.27 8.88
CA GLY A 186 2.18 -7.65 9.00
C GLY A 186 1.63 -8.24 7.71
N TYR A 187 0.31 -8.14 7.55
CA TYR A 187 -0.45 -8.69 6.43
C TYR A 187 -1.32 -7.61 5.79
N SER A 188 -1.28 -7.51 4.46
CA SER A 188 -2.06 -6.53 3.71
C SER A 188 -3.10 -7.19 2.80
N ILE A 189 -4.21 -6.48 2.58
CA ILE A 189 -5.42 -6.98 1.91
C ILE A 189 -5.84 -6.01 0.81
N SER A 190 -6.18 -6.53 -0.37
CA SER A 190 -6.83 -5.74 -1.43
C SER A 190 -8.31 -6.04 -1.50
N ARG A 191 -9.14 -5.01 -1.30
CA ARG A 191 -10.58 -5.06 -1.58
C ARG A 191 -11.03 -3.93 -2.51
N SER A 192 -10.07 -3.15 -3.01
CA SER A 192 -10.36 -2.06 -3.93
C SER A 192 -10.89 -2.57 -5.27
N LEU A 193 -11.99 -2.00 -5.75
CA LEU A 193 -12.56 -2.30 -7.07
C LEU A 193 -11.71 -1.71 -8.21
N PHE A 194 -10.79 -0.80 -7.90
CA PHE A 194 -9.83 -0.26 -8.87
C PHE A 194 -8.68 -1.23 -9.16
N HIS A 195 -8.37 -2.15 -8.24
CA HIS A 195 -7.30 -3.12 -8.42
C HIS A 195 -7.78 -4.28 -9.30
N ARG A 196 -7.22 -4.36 -10.50
CA ARG A 196 -7.61 -5.35 -11.51
C ARG A 196 -6.38 -6.07 -12.04
N VAL A 197 -6.59 -7.23 -12.61
CA VAL A 197 -5.62 -7.90 -13.48
C VAL A 197 -5.85 -7.45 -14.93
N PRO A 198 -4.89 -7.66 -15.86
CA PRO A 198 -4.98 -7.11 -17.23
C PRO A 198 -6.22 -7.52 -18.04
N ASP A 199 -6.85 -8.64 -17.71
CA ASP A 199 -8.08 -9.09 -18.37
C ASP A 199 -9.36 -8.42 -17.81
N GLY A 200 -9.22 -7.51 -16.83
CA GLY A 200 -10.30 -6.73 -16.23
C GLY A 200 -10.96 -7.34 -15.00
N ARG A 201 -10.65 -8.62 -14.65
CA ARG A 201 -11.08 -9.18 -13.36
C ARG A 201 -10.43 -8.42 -12.20
N ASN A 202 -11.05 -8.40 -11.04
CA ASN A 202 -10.43 -7.84 -9.85
C ASN A 202 -9.30 -8.77 -9.35
N VAL A 203 -8.33 -8.18 -8.65
CA VAL A 203 -7.27 -8.95 -8.00
C VAL A 203 -7.83 -9.93 -6.95
N PRO A 204 -7.14 -11.05 -6.66
CA PRO A 204 -7.54 -11.98 -5.61
C PRO A 204 -7.86 -11.29 -4.28
N GLY A 205 -8.89 -11.79 -3.58
CA GLY A 205 -9.31 -11.25 -2.29
C GLY A 205 -10.37 -10.15 -2.35
N THR A 206 -10.52 -9.44 -3.48
CA THR A 206 -11.51 -8.35 -3.62
C THR A 206 -12.94 -8.80 -3.22
N TRP A 207 -13.34 -10.00 -3.60
CA TRP A 207 -14.67 -10.56 -3.35
C TRP A 207 -14.69 -11.63 -2.26
N ALA A 208 -13.56 -11.91 -1.61
CA ALA A 208 -13.49 -12.89 -0.54
C ALA A 208 -14.37 -12.46 0.66
N PRO A 209 -15.06 -13.41 1.31
CA PRO A 209 -15.81 -13.13 2.51
C PRO A 209 -14.86 -12.82 3.68
N PRO A 210 -15.28 -12.00 4.67
CA PRO A 210 -14.45 -11.64 5.81
C PRO A 210 -13.88 -12.82 6.60
N GLU A 211 -14.59 -13.93 6.64
CA GLU A 211 -14.19 -15.16 7.36
C GLU A 211 -12.86 -15.73 6.86
N GLU A 212 -12.58 -15.59 5.56
CA GLU A 212 -11.30 -16.01 4.99
C GLU A 212 -10.15 -15.15 5.54
N PHE A 213 -10.34 -13.83 5.61
CA PHE A 213 -9.33 -12.94 6.20
C PHE A 213 -9.12 -13.22 7.70
N PHE A 214 -10.17 -13.62 8.42
CA PHE A 214 -10.05 -14.02 9.83
C PHE A 214 -9.16 -15.25 9.98
N ALA A 215 -9.35 -16.25 9.13
CA ALA A 215 -8.53 -17.46 9.12
C ALA A 215 -7.07 -17.16 8.73
N ILE A 216 -6.86 -16.40 7.65
CA ILE A 216 -5.52 -16.09 7.12
C ILE A 216 -4.71 -15.21 8.07
N ALA A 217 -5.35 -14.25 8.76
CA ALA A 217 -4.67 -13.34 9.68
C ALA A 217 -4.54 -13.87 11.13
N GLU A 218 -5.10 -15.05 11.43
CA GLU A 218 -5.01 -15.66 12.78
C GLU A 218 -3.59 -15.69 13.34
N PRO A 219 -2.54 -16.04 12.55
CA PRO A 219 -1.17 -16.06 13.03
C PRO A 219 -0.70 -14.75 13.68
N LEU A 220 -1.14 -13.59 13.18
CA LEU A 220 -0.78 -12.30 13.76
C LEU A 220 -1.31 -12.17 15.21
N GLY A 221 -2.51 -12.67 15.45
CA GLY A 221 -3.09 -12.70 16.79
C GLY A 221 -2.34 -13.62 17.73
N ARG A 222 -2.03 -14.84 17.30
CA ARG A 222 -1.27 -15.83 18.06
C ARG A 222 0.15 -15.37 18.38
N LEU A 223 0.83 -14.78 17.41
CA LEU A 223 2.17 -14.20 17.55
C LEU A 223 2.17 -12.87 18.31
N ARG A 224 1.02 -12.23 18.48
CA ARG A 224 0.83 -10.89 19.09
C ARG A 224 1.73 -9.84 18.45
N ARG A 225 1.93 -9.92 17.15
CA ARG A 225 2.88 -9.10 16.39
C ARG A 225 2.29 -8.73 15.03
N GLY A 226 2.72 -7.60 14.48
CA GLY A 226 2.37 -7.12 13.16
C GLY A 226 1.16 -6.20 13.13
N VAL A 227 0.90 -5.67 11.94
CA VAL A 227 -0.20 -4.77 11.60
C VAL A 227 -1.00 -5.43 10.48
N ILE A 228 -2.31 -5.23 10.46
CA ILE A 228 -3.17 -5.57 9.31
C ILE A 228 -3.42 -4.28 8.54
N GLU A 229 -3.35 -4.33 7.22
CA GLU A 229 -3.60 -3.19 6.34
C GLU A 229 -4.61 -3.58 5.26
N SER A 230 -5.42 -2.64 4.78
CA SER A 230 -6.33 -2.89 3.66
C SER A 230 -6.58 -1.67 2.78
N ALA A 231 -6.69 -1.92 1.46
CA ALA A 231 -7.37 -1.05 0.53
C ALA A 231 -8.86 -1.44 0.50
N PRO A 232 -9.76 -0.66 1.15
CA PRO A 232 -11.16 -1.06 1.34
C PRO A 232 -12.02 -0.83 0.10
N ARG A 233 -13.16 -1.54 0.02
CA ARG A 233 -14.13 -1.43 -1.08
C ARG A 233 -14.96 -0.15 -1.07
N TYR A 234 -15.15 0.49 0.09
CA TYR A 234 -16.04 1.63 0.23
C TYR A 234 -15.56 2.92 -0.46
N ASN A 235 -14.36 2.93 -0.98
CA ASN A 235 -13.81 4.08 -1.72
C ASN A 235 -14.26 4.12 -3.20
N HIS A 236 -15.31 3.38 -3.58
CA HIS A 236 -15.83 3.32 -4.93
C HIS A 236 -17.29 3.80 -4.99
N GLU A 237 -17.70 4.47 -6.07
CA GLU A 237 -19.06 5.00 -6.23
C GLU A 237 -20.15 3.93 -6.20
N GLU A 238 -19.87 2.73 -6.71
CA GLU A 238 -20.76 1.58 -6.65
C GLU A 238 -20.97 1.07 -5.20
N THR A 239 -20.09 1.46 -4.30
CA THR A 239 -20.22 1.18 -2.87
C THR A 239 -20.88 2.37 -2.19
N ASN A 240 -22.19 2.31 -2.04
CA ASN A 240 -22.93 3.35 -1.30
C ASN A 240 -22.54 3.39 0.18
N ALA A 241 -22.97 4.45 0.88
CA ALA A 241 -22.65 4.65 2.30
C ALA A 241 -23.01 3.47 3.21
N SER A 242 -23.98 2.61 2.82
CA SER A 242 -24.36 1.43 3.59
C SER A 242 -23.29 0.35 3.67
N ARG A 243 -22.32 0.34 2.75
CA ARG A 243 -21.20 -0.63 2.79
C ARG A 243 -20.04 -0.20 3.69
N VAL A 244 -20.02 1.05 4.12
CA VAL A 244 -19.01 1.52 5.10
C VAL A 244 -19.14 0.75 6.39
N ASP A 245 -20.35 0.58 6.88
CA ASP A 245 -20.63 -0.14 8.13
C ASP A 245 -20.17 -1.61 8.01
N GLU A 246 -20.43 -2.25 6.88
CA GLU A 246 -20.03 -3.63 6.63
C GLU A 246 -18.48 -3.75 6.58
N GLU A 247 -17.82 -2.88 5.80
CA GLU A 247 -16.37 -2.92 5.65
C GLU A 247 -15.67 -2.60 6.98
N LEU A 248 -16.06 -1.56 7.68
CA LEU A 248 -15.50 -1.24 8.99
C LEU A 248 -15.86 -2.27 10.06
N GLY A 249 -17.03 -2.90 9.94
CA GLY A 249 -17.50 -3.93 10.86
C GLY A 249 -16.56 -5.13 10.91
N TRP A 250 -16.21 -5.72 9.76
CA TRP A 250 -15.31 -6.86 9.72
C TRP A 250 -13.86 -6.49 10.07
N MET A 251 -13.40 -5.29 9.67
CA MET A 251 -12.06 -4.79 10.05
C MET A 251 -11.95 -4.64 11.57
N ALA A 252 -12.96 -4.05 12.21
CA ALA A 252 -13.01 -3.90 13.65
C ALA A 252 -13.03 -5.25 14.36
N GLU A 253 -13.82 -6.20 13.85
CA GLU A 253 -13.89 -7.55 14.40
C GLU A 253 -12.55 -8.28 14.28
N LEU A 254 -11.89 -8.23 13.11
CA LEU A 254 -10.56 -8.82 12.92
C LEU A 254 -9.53 -8.18 13.85
N SER A 255 -9.57 -6.85 14.00
CA SER A 255 -8.70 -6.14 14.94
C SER A 255 -8.91 -6.61 16.38
N ARG A 256 -10.17 -6.76 16.84
CA ARG A 256 -10.49 -7.27 18.20
C ARG A 256 -10.01 -8.71 18.39
N ARG A 257 -10.29 -9.60 17.43
CA ARG A 257 -9.89 -11.03 17.50
C ARG A 257 -8.38 -11.20 17.58
N THR A 258 -7.65 -10.45 16.79
CA THR A 258 -6.17 -10.57 16.75
C THR A 258 -5.47 -9.69 17.78
N GLY A 259 -6.13 -8.66 18.30
CA GLY A 259 -5.52 -7.62 19.12
C GLY A 259 -4.49 -6.79 18.34
N ARG A 260 -4.57 -6.76 16.99
CA ARG A 260 -3.63 -6.05 16.13
C ARG A 260 -4.22 -4.77 15.57
N PRO A 261 -3.38 -3.72 15.40
CA PRO A 261 -3.80 -2.55 14.67
C PRO A 261 -4.26 -2.92 13.25
N PHE A 262 -5.35 -2.30 12.81
CA PHE A 262 -5.85 -2.42 11.46
C PHE A 262 -5.80 -1.04 10.78
N CYS A 263 -4.90 -0.89 9.83
CA CYS A 263 -4.74 0.32 9.02
C CYS A 263 -5.51 0.19 7.71
N PHE A 264 -5.99 1.29 7.17
CA PHE A 264 -6.68 1.28 5.87
C PHE A 264 -6.73 2.68 5.26
N ASN A 265 -6.89 2.74 3.93
CA ASN A 265 -6.93 3.99 3.21
C ASN A 265 -8.20 4.78 3.51
N LEU A 266 -8.04 6.01 3.93
CA LEU A 266 -9.13 6.99 4.05
C LEU A 266 -8.92 8.09 3.01
N GLN A 267 -9.80 8.17 2.03
CA GLN A 267 -9.74 9.16 0.98
C GLN A 267 -10.97 10.07 1.04
N GLN A 268 -10.76 11.35 0.79
CA GLN A 268 -11.84 12.29 0.54
C GLN A 268 -12.07 12.35 -0.97
N ILE A 269 -13.10 11.65 -1.44
CA ILE A 269 -13.47 11.58 -2.85
C ILE A 269 -14.63 12.54 -3.08
N GLY A 270 -14.51 13.44 -4.06
CA GLY A 270 -15.47 14.51 -4.31
C GLY A 270 -16.89 14.01 -4.58
N SER A 271 -17.04 12.96 -5.40
CA SER A 271 -18.32 12.34 -5.73
C SER A 271 -19.00 11.66 -4.52
N LEU A 272 -18.23 11.22 -3.52
CA LEU A 272 -18.74 10.63 -2.27
C LEU A 272 -19.03 11.67 -1.17
N GLY A 273 -18.86 12.96 -1.43
CA GLY A 273 -19.22 14.04 -0.53
C GLY A 273 -18.56 13.93 0.86
N THR A 274 -19.38 13.77 1.91
CA THR A 274 -18.93 13.72 3.31
C THR A 274 -18.70 12.31 3.84
N HIS A 275 -18.73 11.30 3.00
CA HIS A 275 -18.57 9.89 3.35
C HIS A 275 -17.35 9.61 4.27
N TYR A 276 -16.21 10.27 4.02
CA TYR A 276 -15.03 10.14 4.87
C TYR A 276 -15.26 10.48 6.35
N ARG A 277 -16.26 11.35 6.66
CA ARG A 277 -16.61 11.69 8.04
C ARG A 277 -17.30 10.54 8.76
N ASP A 278 -18.12 9.77 8.03
CA ASP A 278 -18.74 8.56 8.58
C ASP A 278 -17.69 7.49 8.86
N VAL A 279 -16.72 7.33 7.97
CA VAL A 279 -15.58 6.42 8.18
C VAL A 279 -14.80 6.79 9.45
N VAL A 280 -14.50 8.07 9.68
CA VAL A 280 -13.82 8.54 10.89
C VAL A 280 -14.67 8.26 12.13
N ARG A 281 -15.96 8.66 12.13
CA ARG A 281 -16.88 8.47 13.25
C ARG A 281 -17.01 7.00 13.64
N LEU A 282 -17.25 6.12 12.66
CA LEU A 282 -17.41 4.69 12.89
C LEU A 282 -16.10 4.05 13.38
N SER A 283 -14.95 4.52 12.89
CA SER A 283 -13.66 4.07 13.39
C SER A 283 -13.43 4.45 14.85
N GLU A 284 -13.82 5.67 15.25
CA GLU A 284 -13.74 6.11 16.63
C GLU A 284 -14.70 5.30 17.54
N GLU A 285 -15.91 5.00 17.08
CA GLU A 285 -16.89 4.17 17.80
C GLU A 285 -16.33 2.75 17.99
N ALA A 286 -15.83 2.11 16.93
CA ALA A 286 -15.21 0.80 17.00
C ALA A 286 -14.00 0.76 17.94
N ASN A 287 -13.19 1.83 17.95
CA ASN A 287 -12.03 1.94 18.83
C ASN A 287 -12.41 2.10 20.30
N ARG A 288 -13.52 2.79 20.61
CA ARG A 288 -14.06 2.82 21.99
C ARG A 288 -14.52 1.44 22.44
N ASP A 289 -14.93 0.59 21.48
CA ASP A 289 -15.36 -0.79 21.71
C ASP A 289 -14.22 -1.83 21.51
N GLY A 290 -12.98 -1.40 21.70
CA GLY A 290 -11.80 -2.27 21.79
C GLY A 290 -11.12 -2.64 20.48
N ALA A 291 -11.55 -2.12 19.33
CA ALA A 291 -10.80 -2.25 18.09
C ALA A 291 -9.60 -1.28 18.06
N LEU A 292 -8.67 -1.50 17.12
CA LEU A 292 -7.49 -0.65 16.91
C LEU A 292 -7.45 -0.17 15.46
N LEU A 293 -8.54 0.44 14.98
CA LEU A 293 -8.65 0.98 13.63
C LEU A 293 -7.81 2.25 13.49
N ARG A 294 -7.06 2.34 12.40
CA ARG A 294 -6.12 3.42 12.10
C ARG A 294 -6.27 3.88 10.65
N PRO A 295 -7.23 4.77 10.36
CA PRO A 295 -7.37 5.36 9.03
C PRO A 295 -6.08 6.09 8.63
N GLN A 296 -5.61 5.86 7.40
CA GLN A 296 -4.42 6.49 6.82
C GLN A 296 -4.85 7.50 5.77
N ILE A 297 -4.27 8.68 5.81
CA ILE A 297 -4.45 9.72 4.82
C ILE A 297 -3.10 10.11 4.19
N THR A 298 -3.14 10.64 2.99
CA THR A 298 -1.95 11.20 2.37
C THR A 298 -1.52 12.49 3.08
N PRO A 299 -0.23 12.75 3.27
CA PRO A 299 0.27 13.96 3.91
C PRO A 299 0.20 15.20 3.00
N ARG A 300 -0.24 15.03 1.75
CA ARG A 300 -0.38 16.04 0.71
C ARG A 300 -1.63 15.79 -0.13
N SER A 301 -1.98 16.73 -1.01
CA SER A 301 -3.02 16.49 -2.02
C SER A 301 -2.67 15.28 -2.88
N VAL A 302 -3.65 14.44 -3.15
CA VAL A 302 -3.50 13.32 -4.09
C VAL A 302 -3.26 13.89 -5.48
N GLY A 303 -2.20 13.44 -6.13
CA GLY A 303 -1.90 13.75 -7.52
C GLY A 303 -1.73 12.43 -8.27
N VAL A 304 -2.45 12.29 -9.38
CA VAL A 304 -2.35 11.11 -10.24
C VAL A 304 -2.01 11.57 -11.65
N LEU A 305 -1.03 10.92 -12.27
CA LEU A 305 -0.67 11.14 -13.67
C LEU A 305 -1.36 10.05 -14.50
N PHE A 306 -2.25 10.44 -15.38
CA PHE A 306 -2.92 9.53 -16.31
C PHE A 306 -2.33 9.60 -17.70
N SER A 307 -2.45 8.51 -18.45
CA SER A 307 -2.02 8.42 -19.85
C SER A 307 -3.18 7.93 -20.73
N LEU A 308 -3.37 8.57 -21.88
CA LEU A 308 -4.31 8.06 -22.90
C LEU A 308 -3.86 6.73 -23.52
N ALA A 309 -2.62 6.33 -23.31
CA ALA A 309 -2.11 5.02 -23.74
C ALA A 309 -2.43 3.90 -22.73
N ALA A 310 -2.76 4.26 -21.48
CA ALA A 310 -3.11 3.37 -20.39
C ALA A 310 -4.50 3.72 -19.84
N ASN A 311 -4.72 3.58 -18.53
CA ASN A 311 -5.96 3.97 -17.88
C ASN A 311 -6.09 5.49 -17.75
N THR A 312 -7.30 6.01 -17.94
CA THR A 312 -7.58 7.45 -17.83
C THR A 312 -8.82 7.71 -16.99
N LEU A 313 -8.98 8.93 -16.51
CA LEU A 313 -10.23 9.39 -15.87
C LEU A 313 -11.44 9.35 -16.81
N LEU A 314 -11.22 9.18 -18.09
CA LEU A 314 -12.29 9.14 -19.10
C LEU A 314 -12.85 7.73 -19.28
N ASP A 315 -12.19 6.71 -18.72
CA ASP A 315 -12.48 5.30 -18.99
C ASP A 315 -13.89 4.86 -18.61
N ASP A 316 -14.52 5.52 -17.66
CA ASP A 316 -15.88 5.21 -17.20
C ASP A 316 -16.94 6.10 -17.88
N LEU A 317 -16.54 7.10 -18.69
CA LEU A 317 -17.47 7.98 -19.37
C LEU A 317 -18.11 7.29 -20.60
N PRO A 318 -19.46 7.29 -20.73
CA PRO A 318 -20.15 6.65 -21.84
C PRO A 318 -19.66 7.09 -23.22
N SER A 319 -19.40 8.39 -23.39
CA SER A 319 -18.90 8.94 -24.66
C SER A 319 -17.45 8.58 -24.97
N TYR A 320 -16.67 8.11 -23.99
CA TYR A 320 -15.30 7.65 -24.20
C TYR A 320 -15.20 6.17 -24.57
N GLN A 321 -16.20 5.34 -24.24
CA GLN A 321 -16.17 3.90 -24.49
C GLN A 321 -15.77 3.53 -25.94
N PRO A 322 -16.30 4.19 -26.99
CA PRO A 322 -15.89 3.87 -28.36
C PRO A 322 -14.40 4.16 -28.66
N LEU A 323 -13.80 5.10 -27.93
CA LEU A 323 -12.38 5.45 -28.09
C LEU A 323 -11.47 4.45 -27.36
N LYS A 324 -11.93 3.85 -26.29
CA LYS A 324 -11.18 2.91 -25.48
C LYS A 324 -10.69 1.70 -26.29
N GLU A 325 -11.49 1.28 -27.27
CA GLU A 325 -11.17 0.17 -28.16
C GLU A 325 -10.14 0.51 -29.25
N LEU A 326 -9.79 1.80 -29.41
CA LEU A 326 -8.84 2.27 -30.41
C LEU A 326 -7.41 2.28 -29.86
N ASP A 327 -6.45 2.25 -30.78
CA ASP A 327 -5.06 2.56 -30.45
C ASP A 327 -4.89 4.04 -30.03
N LEU A 328 -3.72 4.39 -29.50
CA LEU A 328 -3.46 5.75 -29.04
C LEU A 328 -3.68 6.81 -30.13
N ALA A 329 -3.32 6.51 -31.37
CA ALA A 329 -3.51 7.44 -32.50
C ALA A 329 -4.99 7.69 -32.78
N GLY A 330 -5.82 6.64 -32.74
CA GLY A 330 -7.26 6.70 -32.87
C GLY A 330 -7.92 7.46 -31.71
N ARG A 331 -7.52 7.20 -30.46
CA ARG A 331 -7.98 7.93 -29.28
C ARG A 331 -7.68 9.44 -29.39
N LEU A 332 -6.44 9.79 -29.75
CA LEU A 332 -6.03 11.17 -29.96
C LEU A 332 -6.78 11.85 -31.10
N ALA A 333 -7.06 11.14 -32.20
CA ALA A 333 -7.85 11.66 -33.31
C ALA A 333 -9.30 11.93 -32.88
N GLY A 334 -9.93 11.01 -32.17
CA GLY A 334 -11.29 11.19 -31.64
C GLY A 334 -11.40 12.35 -30.66
N LEU A 335 -10.43 12.48 -29.75
CA LEU A 335 -10.39 13.58 -28.77
C LEU A 335 -10.12 14.97 -29.38
N ARG A 336 -9.79 15.07 -30.68
CA ARG A 336 -9.73 16.37 -31.41
C ARG A 336 -11.11 16.85 -31.86
N ASP A 337 -12.14 16.00 -31.85
CA ASP A 337 -13.51 16.39 -32.17
C ASP A 337 -14.06 17.31 -31.06
N PRO A 338 -14.39 18.60 -31.36
CA PRO A 338 -14.91 19.52 -30.37
C PRO A 338 -16.24 19.09 -29.77
N GLN A 339 -17.07 18.36 -30.52
CA GLN A 339 -18.38 17.91 -30.04
C GLN A 339 -18.21 16.76 -29.03
N LEU A 340 -17.32 15.82 -29.31
CA LEU A 340 -16.99 14.75 -28.37
C LEU A 340 -16.38 15.32 -27.09
N ARG A 341 -15.42 16.24 -27.21
CA ARG A 341 -14.80 16.90 -26.04
C ARG A 341 -15.83 17.59 -25.15
N ARG A 342 -16.83 18.26 -25.77
CA ARG A 342 -17.90 18.89 -24.98
C ARG A 342 -18.71 17.86 -24.22
N ARG A 343 -19.13 16.77 -24.88
CA ARG A 343 -19.86 15.69 -24.20
C ARG A 343 -19.09 15.10 -23.02
N LEU A 344 -17.80 14.82 -23.22
CA LEU A 344 -16.93 14.26 -22.15
C LEU A 344 -16.74 15.22 -20.96
N ILE A 345 -16.87 16.54 -21.19
CA ILE A 345 -16.81 17.54 -20.11
C ILE A 345 -18.14 17.62 -19.37
N ASP A 346 -19.24 17.42 -20.09
CA ASP A 346 -20.60 17.51 -19.56
C ASP A 346 -21.03 16.23 -18.82
N GLU A 347 -20.37 15.05 -19.09
CA GLU A 347 -20.52 13.77 -18.39
C GLU A 347 -19.77 13.73 -17.05
#